data_d28c2040e7aec94b2404d946439c43e9
#
_entry.id   d28c2040e7aec94b2404d946439c43e9
#
_cell.length_a   1.000
_cell.length_b   1.000
_cell.length_c   1.000
_cell.angle_alpha   90.00
_cell.angle_beta   90.00
_cell.angle_gamma   90.00
#
_symmetry.space_group_name_H-M   'P 1'
#
loop_
_entity.id
_entity.type
_entity.pdbx_description
1 polymer ?
#
loop_
_entity_poly.entity_id
_entity_poly.type
_entity_poly.pdbx_seq_one_letter_code
_entity_poly.pdbx_strand_id
1 'polypeptide(L)'
;MDRLTKVMQCNDGNKLYDYSNEVVKNVKDFSSRLELMFEKLAMYEDLEEQGRLLKVPCEVGDMLYYPDKKFNIVIPVRLTEIVIKFNGLNTSSYQYNCHSYDECGDAYEDYEFDIDDFNKNVFLTQDEAYAKLEKLKGEIIKERD
;
A
#
# COMPACT_ATOMS: atom_id res chain seq x y z
N MET A 1 -2.90 14.98 11.34
CA MET A 1 -2.21 15.99 10.52
C MET A 1 -3.18 16.53 9.49
N ASP A 2 -3.42 17.84 9.47
CA ASP A 2 -4.31 18.44 8.49
C ASP A 2 -3.63 18.41 7.11
N ARG A 3 -4.34 17.91 6.11
CA ARG A 3 -3.85 17.96 4.73
C ARG A 3 -3.73 19.41 4.29
N LEU A 4 -2.55 19.82 3.84
CA LEU A 4 -2.33 21.14 3.25
C LEU A 4 -2.90 21.26 1.84
N THR A 5 -3.11 20.16 1.16
CA THR A 5 -3.58 20.13 -0.22
C THR A 5 -4.71 19.14 -0.42
N LYS A 6 -5.71 19.54 -1.21
CA LYS A 6 -6.74 18.67 -1.75
C LYS A 6 -6.58 18.64 -3.26
N VAL A 7 -6.52 17.44 -3.82
CA VAL A 7 -6.45 17.28 -5.28
C VAL A 7 -7.87 17.25 -5.83
N MET A 8 -8.20 18.16 -6.74
CA MET A 8 -9.43 18.16 -7.51
C MET A 8 -9.13 17.77 -8.95
N GLN A 9 -9.93 16.90 -9.52
CA GLN A 9 -9.84 16.51 -10.92
C GLN A 9 -10.75 17.38 -11.74
N CYS A 10 -10.20 18.10 -12.71
CA CYS A 10 -10.98 18.92 -13.64
C CYS A 10 -11.52 18.07 -14.79
N ASN A 11 -12.62 18.52 -15.43
CA ASN A 11 -13.24 17.84 -16.56
C ASN A 11 -12.34 17.75 -17.82
N ASP A 12 -11.28 18.54 -17.87
CA ASP A 12 -10.26 18.54 -18.93
C ASP A 12 -9.08 17.58 -18.67
N GLY A 13 -9.15 16.79 -17.61
CA GLY A 13 -8.10 15.85 -17.21
C GLY A 13 -6.95 16.48 -16.41
N ASN A 14 -6.94 17.80 -16.23
CA ASN A 14 -5.96 18.48 -15.40
C ASN A 14 -6.24 18.27 -13.91
N LYS A 15 -5.17 18.23 -13.10
CA LYS A 15 -5.28 18.19 -11.64
C LYS A 15 -5.11 19.60 -11.10
N LEU A 16 -6.11 20.09 -10.38
CA LEU A 16 -5.99 21.29 -9.56
C LEU A 16 -5.72 20.89 -8.13
N TYR A 17 -4.81 21.61 -7.49
CA TYR A 17 -4.51 21.46 -6.08
C TYR A 17 -5.21 22.56 -5.31
N ASP A 18 -6.20 22.19 -4.49
CA ASP A 18 -6.85 23.12 -3.57
C ASP A 18 -6.10 23.11 -2.24
N TYR A 19 -5.77 24.30 -1.78
CA TYR A 19 -5.06 24.51 -0.53
C TYR A 19 -6.08 24.75 0.60
N SER A 20 -6.48 23.68 1.28
CA SER A 20 -7.30 23.74 2.51
C SER A 20 -8.66 24.44 2.42
N ASN A 21 -9.53 24.05 1.50
CA ASN A 21 -10.94 24.51 1.38
C ASN A 21 -11.15 26.06 1.34
N GLU A 22 -10.11 26.85 1.35
CA GLU A 22 -10.17 28.30 1.17
C GLU A 22 -9.50 28.68 -0.15
N VAL A 23 -10.21 29.46 -0.94
CA VAL A 23 -9.63 30.09 -2.13
C VAL A 23 -8.52 31.05 -1.65
N VAL A 24 -7.32 30.93 -2.21
CA VAL A 24 -6.23 31.86 -1.94
C VAL A 24 -6.69 33.27 -2.34
N LYS A 25 -6.97 34.10 -1.35
CA LYS A 25 -7.58 35.43 -1.57
C LYS A 25 -6.54 36.50 -1.92
N ASN A 26 -5.27 36.25 -1.63
CA ASN A 26 -4.20 37.20 -1.91
C ASN A 26 -2.83 36.52 -2.06
N VAL A 27 -1.87 37.23 -2.66
CA VAL A 27 -0.50 36.74 -2.91
C VAL A 27 0.27 36.41 -1.65
N LYS A 28 -0.02 37.10 -0.55
CA LYS A 28 0.66 36.92 0.73
C LYS A 28 0.26 35.58 1.37
N ASP A 29 -1.02 35.20 1.29
CA ASP A 29 -1.50 33.89 1.76
C ASP A 29 -0.91 32.77 0.93
N PHE A 30 -0.76 32.95 -0.37
CA PHE A 30 -0.15 31.99 -1.26
C PHE A 30 1.32 31.74 -0.90
N SER A 31 2.10 32.81 -0.66
CA SER A 31 3.51 32.70 -0.28
C SER A 31 3.69 31.94 1.04
N SER A 32 2.91 32.30 2.06
CA SER A 32 2.96 31.63 3.36
C SER A 32 2.60 30.13 3.27
N ARG A 33 1.65 29.77 2.41
CA ARG A 33 1.28 28.38 2.19
C ARG A 33 2.34 27.58 1.42
N LEU A 34 3.02 28.22 0.47
CA LEU A 34 4.17 27.64 -0.21
C LEU A 34 5.30 27.33 0.76
N GLU A 35 5.64 28.27 1.66
CA GLU A 35 6.64 28.04 2.71
C GLU A 35 6.29 26.82 3.57
N LEU A 36 5.05 26.74 4.06
CA LEU A 36 4.58 25.57 4.82
C LEU A 36 4.65 24.25 4.03
N MET A 37 4.41 24.30 2.73
CA MET A 37 4.54 23.12 1.88
C MET A 37 6.00 22.67 1.74
N PHE A 38 6.92 23.62 1.53
CA PHE A 38 8.36 23.33 1.46
C PHE A 38 8.90 22.81 2.79
N GLU A 39 8.49 23.39 3.93
CA GLU A 39 8.87 22.90 5.25
C GLU A 39 8.40 21.46 5.48
N LYS A 40 7.16 21.13 5.11
CA LYS A 40 6.67 19.75 5.19
C LYS A 40 7.40 18.79 4.27
N LEU A 41 7.68 19.22 3.04
CA LEU A 41 8.41 18.40 2.09
C LEU A 41 9.82 18.09 2.61
N ALA A 42 10.54 19.10 3.08
CA ALA A 42 11.85 18.93 3.68
C ALA A 42 11.82 17.96 4.88
N MET A 43 10.81 18.08 5.74
CA MET A 43 10.64 17.14 6.86
C MET A 43 10.43 15.69 6.38
N TYR A 44 9.66 15.47 5.33
CA TYR A 44 9.46 14.12 4.78
C TYR A 44 10.73 13.57 4.12
N GLU A 45 11.48 14.41 3.40
CA GLU A 45 12.77 14.06 2.81
C GLU A 45 13.78 13.69 3.89
N ASP A 46 13.88 14.47 4.95
CA ASP A 46 14.74 14.17 6.10
C ASP A 46 14.37 12.84 6.79
N LEU A 47 13.06 12.56 6.93
CA LEU A 47 12.59 11.29 7.49
C LEU A 47 12.90 10.10 6.57
N GLU A 48 12.82 10.29 5.26
CA GLU A 48 13.18 9.26 4.28
C GLU A 48 14.69 8.97 4.30
N GLU A 49 15.53 10.01 4.30
CA GLU A 49 16.99 9.86 4.39
C GLU A 49 17.44 9.19 5.69
N GLN A 50 16.74 9.46 6.81
CA GLN A 50 16.99 8.81 8.09
C GLN A 50 16.40 7.39 8.18
N GLY A 51 15.75 6.90 7.14
CA GLY A 51 15.04 5.60 7.15
C GLY A 51 13.87 5.54 8.14
N ARG A 52 13.35 6.70 8.55
CA ARG A 52 12.23 6.82 9.51
C ARG A 52 10.87 6.99 8.84
N LEU A 53 10.86 7.24 7.52
CA LEU A 53 9.62 7.28 6.74
C LEU A 53 9.21 5.85 6.39
N LEU A 54 8.12 5.40 6.98
CA LEU A 54 7.58 4.07 6.73
C LEU A 54 6.70 4.11 5.49
N LYS A 55 7.07 3.36 4.45
CA LYS A 55 6.28 3.17 3.24
C LYS A 55 5.62 1.79 3.32
N VAL A 56 4.32 1.77 3.55
CA VAL A 56 3.53 0.54 3.59
C VAL A 56 2.62 0.48 2.35
N PRO A 57 2.49 -0.66 1.68
CA PRO A 57 1.69 -0.78 0.47
C PRO A 57 0.18 -0.79 0.73
N CYS A 58 -0.24 -1.06 1.96
CA CYS A 58 -1.64 -1.24 2.34
C CYS A 58 -1.87 -0.86 3.80
N GLU A 59 -3.13 -0.76 4.21
CA GLU A 59 -3.56 -0.43 5.57
C GLU A 59 -4.20 -1.64 6.26
N VAL A 60 -4.18 -1.65 7.61
CA VAL A 60 -4.89 -2.67 8.40
C VAL A 60 -6.38 -2.60 8.09
N GLY A 61 -6.96 -3.74 7.75
CA GLY A 61 -8.33 -3.88 7.27
C GLY A 61 -8.46 -4.09 5.77
N ASP A 62 -7.41 -3.81 4.99
CA ASP A 62 -7.41 -4.05 3.54
C ASP A 62 -7.50 -5.55 3.22
N MET A 63 -8.13 -5.83 2.07
CA MET A 63 -8.17 -7.17 1.49
C MET A 63 -6.97 -7.36 0.57
N LEU A 64 -6.22 -8.42 0.81
CA LEU A 64 -5.14 -8.90 -0.03
C LEU A 64 -5.54 -10.21 -0.69
N TYR A 65 -4.88 -10.57 -1.77
CA TYR A 65 -5.22 -11.74 -2.59
C TYR A 65 -4.00 -12.62 -2.78
N TYR A 66 -4.07 -13.85 -2.24
CA TYR A 66 -3.01 -14.85 -2.29
C TYR A 66 -3.34 -15.94 -3.32
N PRO A 67 -2.56 -16.11 -4.41
CA PRO A 67 -2.74 -17.17 -5.38
C PRO A 67 -2.16 -18.49 -4.84
N ASP A 68 -3.04 -19.40 -4.41
CA ASP A 68 -2.66 -20.74 -3.94
C ASP A 68 -2.50 -21.69 -5.13
N LYS A 69 -1.26 -22.10 -5.38
CA LYS A 69 -0.91 -23.06 -6.46
C LYS A 69 -1.46 -24.45 -6.21
N LYS A 70 -1.53 -24.88 -4.95
CA LYS A 70 -1.90 -26.25 -4.57
C LYS A 70 -3.37 -26.52 -4.87
N PHE A 71 -4.21 -25.55 -4.50
CA PHE A 71 -5.66 -25.65 -4.71
C PHE A 71 -6.13 -24.94 -5.98
N ASN A 72 -5.23 -24.23 -6.66
CA ASN A 72 -5.52 -23.49 -7.89
C ASN A 72 -6.64 -22.46 -7.72
N ILE A 73 -6.62 -21.75 -6.63
CA ILE A 73 -7.57 -20.69 -6.26
C ILE A 73 -6.86 -19.43 -5.81
N VAL A 74 -7.55 -18.32 -5.84
CA VAL A 74 -7.12 -17.07 -5.21
C VAL A 74 -7.85 -16.95 -3.87
N ILE A 75 -7.09 -16.88 -2.78
CA ILE A 75 -7.60 -16.78 -1.42
C ILE A 75 -7.62 -15.31 -1.01
N PRO A 76 -8.80 -14.73 -0.73
CA PRO A 76 -8.87 -13.41 -0.13
C PRO A 76 -8.47 -13.48 1.34
N VAL A 77 -7.54 -12.64 1.75
CA VAL A 77 -7.08 -12.53 3.14
C VAL A 77 -7.17 -11.08 3.60
N ARG A 78 -7.60 -10.85 4.82
CA ARG A 78 -7.69 -9.51 5.40
C ARG A 78 -6.45 -9.22 6.22
N LEU A 79 -5.83 -8.10 5.98
CA LEU A 79 -4.71 -7.61 6.78
C LEU A 79 -5.21 -7.20 8.17
N THR A 80 -4.72 -7.85 9.20
CA THR A 80 -5.13 -7.62 10.60
C THR A 80 -4.08 -6.85 11.38
N GLU A 81 -2.80 -7.01 11.04
CA GLU A 81 -1.72 -6.37 11.78
C GLU A 81 -0.51 -6.13 10.87
N ILE A 82 0.20 -5.03 11.09
CA ILE A 82 1.51 -4.74 10.50
C ILE A 82 2.51 -4.64 11.63
N VAL A 83 3.45 -5.58 11.68
CA VAL A 83 4.54 -5.60 12.68
C VAL A 83 5.80 -5.04 12.05
N ILE A 84 6.36 -4.01 12.66
CA ILE A 84 7.60 -3.37 12.22
C ILE A 84 8.69 -3.69 13.22
N LYS A 85 9.73 -4.38 12.75
CA LYS A 85 10.88 -4.75 13.58
C LYS A 85 12.08 -3.88 13.22
N PHE A 86 12.60 -3.14 14.17
CA PHE A 86 13.79 -2.32 14.00
C PHE A 86 15.04 -3.09 14.46
N ASN A 87 15.96 -3.32 13.56
CA ASN A 87 17.22 -4.03 13.84
C ASN A 87 18.38 -3.05 14.08
N GLY A 88 18.21 -2.12 15.00
CA GLY A 88 19.28 -1.28 15.59
C GLY A 88 20.06 -0.30 14.70
N LEU A 89 20.20 -0.55 13.40
CA LEU A 89 20.94 0.25 12.44
C LEU A 89 20.16 0.42 11.14
N ASN A 90 19.11 1.25 11.17
CA ASN A 90 18.36 1.71 9.98
C ASN A 90 17.71 0.64 9.08
N THR A 91 17.68 -0.63 9.47
CA THR A 91 16.96 -1.68 8.74
C THR A 91 15.70 -2.06 9.48
N SER A 92 14.56 -1.72 8.91
CA SER A 92 13.26 -2.22 9.37
C SER A 92 12.83 -3.41 8.51
N SER A 93 12.37 -4.47 9.16
CA SER A 93 11.62 -5.53 8.49
C SER A 93 10.13 -5.36 8.76
N TYR A 94 9.32 -5.64 7.75
CA TYR A 94 7.88 -5.52 7.82
C TYR A 94 7.27 -6.92 7.72
N GLN A 95 6.37 -7.22 8.63
CA GLN A 95 5.60 -8.46 8.66
C GLN A 95 4.13 -8.10 8.60
N TYR A 96 3.40 -8.65 7.65
CA TYR A 96 1.98 -8.41 7.40
C TYR A 96 1.22 -9.66 7.80
N ASN A 97 0.51 -9.59 8.93
CA ASN A 97 -0.30 -10.68 9.44
C ASN A 97 -1.73 -10.56 8.89
N CYS A 98 -2.21 -11.62 8.27
CA CYS A 98 -3.50 -11.67 7.60
C CYS A 98 -4.28 -12.90 8.03
N HIS A 99 -5.62 -12.82 7.95
CA HIS A 99 -6.51 -13.96 8.15
C HIS A 99 -7.41 -14.16 6.94
N SER A 100 -7.61 -15.40 6.53
CA SER A 100 -8.75 -15.77 5.71
C SER A 100 -9.98 -15.99 6.59
N TYR A 101 -11.16 -15.84 6.01
CA TYR A 101 -12.44 -16.01 6.70
C TYR A 101 -13.28 -17.04 5.95
N ASP A 102 -14.02 -17.85 6.70
CA ASP A 102 -15.00 -18.76 6.14
C ASP A 102 -16.31 -18.04 5.76
N GLU A 103 -17.27 -18.78 5.23
CA GLU A 103 -18.60 -18.26 4.82
C GLU A 103 -19.40 -17.70 6.01
N CYS A 104 -19.09 -18.11 7.24
CA CYS A 104 -19.72 -17.65 8.46
C CYS A 104 -19.04 -16.37 9.03
N GLY A 105 -17.87 -16.00 8.47
CA GLY A 105 -17.11 -14.84 8.92
C GLY A 105 -16.15 -15.14 10.07
N ASP A 106 -15.95 -16.42 10.40
CA ASP A 106 -14.94 -16.84 11.38
C ASP A 106 -13.55 -16.91 10.75
N ALA A 107 -12.50 -16.53 11.49
CA ALA A 107 -11.13 -16.63 11.04
C ALA A 107 -10.76 -18.10 10.86
N TYR A 108 -10.31 -18.44 9.64
CA TYR A 108 -10.06 -19.84 9.24
C TYR A 108 -8.58 -20.18 9.23
N GLU A 109 -7.74 -19.33 8.63
CA GLU A 109 -6.32 -19.60 8.45
C GLU A 109 -5.52 -18.31 8.55
N ASP A 110 -4.33 -18.41 9.15
CA ASP A 110 -3.39 -17.31 9.32
C ASP A 110 -2.36 -17.31 8.20
N TYR A 111 -2.08 -16.12 7.68
CA TYR A 111 -1.08 -15.87 6.66
C TYR A 111 -0.12 -14.78 7.12
N GLU A 112 1.14 -14.96 6.82
CA GLU A 112 2.19 -14.00 7.11
C GLU A 112 2.95 -13.69 5.82
N PHE A 113 3.07 -12.41 5.51
CA PHE A 113 3.82 -11.92 4.35
C PHE A 113 4.84 -10.89 4.81
N ASP A 114 5.93 -10.79 4.08
CA ASP A 114 6.86 -9.68 4.23
C ASP A 114 6.71 -8.67 3.07
N ILE A 115 7.48 -7.57 3.11
CA ILE A 115 7.37 -6.51 2.11
C ILE A 115 7.74 -7.01 0.70
N ASP A 116 8.63 -8.01 0.61
CA ASP A 116 9.07 -8.56 -0.66
C ASP A 116 8.06 -9.51 -1.31
N ASP A 117 7.05 -9.95 -0.58
CA ASP A 117 5.96 -10.78 -1.08
C ASP A 117 4.95 -9.99 -1.92
N PHE A 118 4.86 -8.67 -1.70
CA PHE A 118 3.95 -7.83 -2.47
C PHE A 118 4.31 -7.82 -3.96
N ASN A 119 3.29 -7.94 -4.82
CA ASN A 119 3.39 -8.09 -6.29
C ASN A 119 4.15 -9.35 -6.78
N LYS A 120 4.51 -10.25 -5.87
CA LYS A 120 5.13 -11.56 -6.20
C LYS A 120 4.26 -12.72 -5.77
N ASN A 121 3.91 -12.75 -4.49
CA ASN A 121 3.17 -13.82 -3.83
C ASN A 121 1.81 -13.35 -3.30
N VAL A 122 1.67 -12.07 -2.98
CA VAL A 122 0.42 -11.45 -2.54
C VAL A 122 0.16 -10.16 -3.32
N PHE A 123 -1.11 -9.87 -3.60
CA PHE A 123 -1.53 -8.78 -4.48
C PHE A 123 -2.61 -7.93 -3.82
N LEU A 124 -2.65 -6.66 -4.20
CA LEU A 124 -3.67 -5.71 -3.73
C LEU A 124 -4.99 -5.84 -4.50
N THR A 125 -4.96 -6.46 -5.67
CA THR A 125 -6.15 -6.68 -6.50
C THR A 125 -6.32 -8.15 -6.85
N GLN A 126 -7.57 -8.56 -6.97
CA GLN A 126 -7.94 -9.92 -7.33
C GLN A 126 -7.48 -10.28 -8.74
N ASP A 127 -7.56 -9.34 -9.68
CA ASP A 127 -7.18 -9.54 -11.08
C ASP A 127 -5.67 -9.85 -11.23
N GLU A 128 -4.81 -9.13 -10.48
CA GLU A 128 -3.37 -9.40 -10.47
C GLU A 128 -3.05 -10.78 -9.90
N ALA A 129 -3.74 -11.19 -8.84
CA ALA A 129 -3.59 -12.50 -8.24
C ALA A 129 -4.01 -13.62 -9.22
N TYR A 130 -5.13 -13.46 -9.93
CA TYR A 130 -5.53 -14.41 -10.97
C TYR A 130 -4.55 -14.46 -12.14
N ALA A 131 -4.08 -13.32 -12.60
CA ALA A 131 -3.07 -13.26 -13.67
C ALA A 131 -1.78 -13.99 -13.27
N LYS A 132 -1.36 -13.89 -12.01
CA LYS A 132 -0.23 -14.64 -11.47
C LYS A 132 -0.53 -16.14 -11.43
N LEU A 133 -1.70 -16.52 -10.95
CA LEU A 133 -2.12 -17.93 -10.87
C LEU A 133 -2.09 -18.62 -12.25
N GLU A 134 -2.58 -17.95 -13.29
CA GLU A 134 -2.54 -18.46 -14.69
C GLU A 134 -1.10 -18.62 -15.21
N LYS A 135 -0.21 -17.68 -14.91
CA LYS A 135 1.21 -17.83 -15.25
C LYS A 135 1.84 -19.05 -14.59
N LEU A 136 1.54 -19.28 -13.32
CA LEU A 136 2.03 -20.43 -12.56
C LEU A 136 1.55 -21.77 -13.11
N LYS A 137 0.31 -21.83 -13.62
CA LYS A 137 -0.20 -23.01 -14.33
C LYS A 137 0.60 -23.30 -15.60
N GLY A 138 0.90 -22.28 -16.38
CA GLY A 138 1.69 -22.42 -17.62
C GLY A 138 3.12 -22.91 -17.38
N GLU A 139 3.73 -22.59 -16.24
CA GLU A 139 5.06 -23.09 -15.86
C GLU A 139 5.04 -24.58 -15.50
N ILE A 140 4.03 -25.06 -14.78
CA ILE A 140 3.87 -26.47 -14.39
C ILE A 140 3.71 -27.38 -15.61
N ILE A 141 3.05 -26.92 -16.66
CA ILE A 141 2.85 -27.69 -17.90
C ILE A 141 4.17 -27.86 -18.64
N LYS A 142 5.06 -26.86 -18.64
CA LYS A 142 6.37 -26.90 -19.31
C LYS A 142 7.40 -27.78 -18.61
N GLU A 143 7.28 -27.99 -17.29
CA GLU A 143 8.19 -28.86 -16.53
C GLU A 143 7.83 -30.37 -16.65
N ARG A 144 6.67 -30.70 -17.25
CA ARG A 144 6.21 -32.10 -17.46
C ARG A 144 6.45 -32.63 -18.86
N ASP A 145 6.89 -31.82 -19.78
CA ASP A 145 7.29 -32.17 -21.15
C ASP A 145 8.82 -32.32 -21.23
#